data_e1acce999f384935444fce969d6b9221
#
_entry.id   e1acce999f384935444fce969d6b9221
#
_cell.length_a   1.000
_cell.length_b   1.000
_cell.length_c   1.000
_cell.angle_alpha   90.00
_cell.angle_beta   90.00
_cell.angle_gamma   90.00
#
_symmetry.space_group_name_H-M   'P 1'
#
loop_
_entity.id
_entity.type
_entity.pdbx_description
1 polymer ?
#
loop_
_entity_poly.entity_id
_entity_poly.type
_entity_poly.pdbx_seq_one_letter_code
_entity_poly.pdbx_strand_id
1 'polypeptide(L)'
;MHLPTIETMASGNPSLTITEDTAWETFPDQAADFVRKFGGIVLKRIDTPVERIWIVLINWRPFYLTFEDFPLRMTLDSMHGSCTSVIHDIHAKLLAEAQS
;
A
#
# COMPACT_ATOMS: atom_id res chain seq x y z
N MET A 1 6.36 6.18 -16.61
CA MET A 1 5.41 5.32 -15.88
C MET A 1 6.17 4.41 -14.94
N HIS A 2 5.77 4.39 -13.68
CA HIS A 2 6.38 3.50 -12.70
C HIS A 2 5.54 2.26 -12.52
N LEU A 3 6.18 1.09 -12.56
CA LEU A 3 5.50 -0.16 -12.25
C LEU A 3 5.54 -0.39 -10.73
N PRO A 4 4.51 -1.03 -10.17
CA PRO A 4 4.56 -1.43 -8.77
C PRO A 4 5.75 -2.33 -8.49
N THR A 5 6.43 -2.11 -7.36
CA THR A 5 7.63 -2.86 -6.99
C THR A 5 7.53 -3.35 -5.56
N ILE A 6 8.16 -4.50 -5.29
CA ILE A 6 8.25 -5.06 -3.95
C ILE A 6 9.69 -4.93 -3.44
N GLU A 7 9.82 -4.44 -2.21
CA GLU A 7 11.10 -4.37 -1.49
C GLU A 7 10.97 -5.14 -0.18
N THR A 8 12.09 -5.62 0.34
CA THR A 8 12.12 -6.25 1.66
C THR A 8 12.51 -5.21 2.70
N MET A 9 11.64 -5.00 3.69
CA MET A 9 11.90 -4.08 4.79
C MET A 9 12.92 -4.64 5.76
N ALA A 10 13.43 -3.80 6.66
CA ALA A 10 14.39 -4.21 7.70
C ALA A 10 13.84 -5.34 8.58
N SER A 11 12.52 -5.40 8.76
CA SER A 11 11.84 -6.47 9.50
C SER A 11 11.90 -7.82 8.81
N GLY A 12 12.29 -7.88 7.52
CA GLY A 12 12.22 -9.07 6.68
C GLY A 12 10.91 -9.22 5.93
N ASN A 13 9.92 -8.38 6.21
CA ASN A 13 8.61 -8.43 5.57
C ASN A 13 8.59 -7.60 4.29
N PRO A 14 7.75 -7.95 3.30
CA PRO A 14 7.69 -7.20 2.05
C PRO A 14 6.93 -5.88 2.20
N SER A 15 7.35 -4.90 1.42
CA SER A 15 6.67 -3.62 1.21
C SER A 15 6.43 -3.45 -0.28
N LEU A 16 5.19 -3.13 -0.65
CA LEU A 16 4.79 -2.92 -2.03
C LEU A 16 4.65 -1.43 -2.30
N THR A 17 5.45 -0.90 -3.22
CA THR A 17 5.21 0.45 -3.74
C THR A 17 4.10 0.38 -4.76
N ILE A 18 2.96 0.98 -4.43
CA ILE A 18 1.77 0.95 -5.28
C ILE A 18 1.91 1.96 -6.41
N THR A 19 2.30 3.16 -6.09
CA THR A 19 2.45 4.26 -7.05
C THR A 19 3.40 5.32 -6.50
N GLU A 20 4.07 6.02 -7.42
CA GLU A 20 4.83 7.22 -7.10
C GLU A 20 4.05 8.47 -7.51
N ASP A 21 2.90 8.29 -8.17
CA ASP A 21 2.02 9.38 -8.58
C ASP A 21 1.00 9.63 -7.46
N THR A 22 1.46 10.29 -6.41
CA THR A 22 0.66 10.59 -5.23
C THR A 22 1.06 11.94 -4.67
N ALA A 23 0.22 12.48 -3.78
CA ALA A 23 0.49 13.74 -3.09
C ALA A 23 -0.20 13.69 -1.74
N TRP A 24 0.24 14.55 -0.83
CA TRP A 24 -0.34 14.64 0.50
C TRP A 24 -1.87 14.79 0.45
N GLU A 25 -2.35 15.67 -0.44
CA GLU A 25 -3.77 16.00 -0.55
C GLU A 25 -4.57 14.90 -1.23
N THR A 26 -3.96 14.14 -2.14
CA THR A 26 -4.68 13.11 -2.91
C THR A 26 -4.59 11.73 -2.28
N PHE A 27 -3.66 11.54 -1.35
CA PHE A 27 -3.46 10.24 -0.72
C PHE A 27 -4.76 9.65 -0.14
N PRO A 28 -5.57 10.39 0.64
CA PRO A 28 -6.77 9.79 1.24
C PRO A 28 -7.72 9.17 0.22
N ASP A 29 -7.95 9.86 -0.90
CA ASP A 29 -8.82 9.33 -1.95
C ASP A 29 -8.19 8.14 -2.66
N GLN A 30 -6.89 8.21 -2.95
CA GLN A 30 -6.17 7.10 -3.57
C GLN A 30 -6.15 5.87 -2.66
N ALA A 31 -5.92 6.07 -1.36
CA ALA A 31 -5.89 4.99 -0.39
C ALA A 31 -7.27 4.32 -0.27
N ALA A 32 -8.33 5.12 -0.18
CA ALA A 32 -9.69 4.60 -0.11
C ALA A 32 -10.04 3.80 -1.36
N ASP A 33 -9.69 4.31 -2.54
CA ASP A 33 -9.94 3.63 -3.81
C ASP A 33 -9.17 2.31 -3.89
N PHE A 34 -7.92 2.32 -3.46
CA PHE A 34 -7.10 1.12 -3.44
C PHE A 34 -7.71 0.03 -2.54
N VAL A 35 -8.10 0.39 -1.32
CA VAL A 35 -8.70 -0.55 -0.37
C VAL A 35 -10.00 -1.12 -0.95
N ARG A 36 -10.83 -0.26 -1.54
CA ARG A 36 -12.09 -0.69 -2.16
C ARG A 36 -11.84 -1.65 -3.32
N LYS A 37 -10.85 -1.35 -4.15
CA LYS A 37 -10.50 -2.16 -5.31
C LYS A 37 -10.14 -3.60 -4.92
N PHE A 38 -9.47 -3.77 -3.80
CA PHE A 38 -9.06 -5.09 -3.33
C PHE A 38 -9.98 -5.68 -2.26
N GLY A 39 -11.17 -5.09 -2.12
CA GLY A 39 -12.18 -5.63 -1.21
C GLY A 39 -11.81 -5.54 0.26
N GLY A 40 -10.96 -4.57 0.61
CA GLY A 40 -10.46 -4.42 1.96
C GLY A 40 -11.31 -3.50 2.83
N ILE A 41 -10.86 -3.32 4.06
CA ILE A 41 -11.52 -2.48 5.07
C ILE A 41 -10.46 -1.59 5.72
N VAL A 42 -10.79 -0.31 5.88
CA VAL A 42 -9.93 0.61 6.64
C VAL A 42 -10.29 0.46 8.11
N LEU A 43 -9.30 0.05 8.92
CA LEU A 43 -9.48 -0.11 10.36
C LEU A 43 -9.20 1.18 11.13
N LYS A 44 -8.17 1.91 10.71
CA LYS A 44 -7.76 3.12 11.41
C LYS A 44 -7.00 4.03 10.44
N ARG A 45 -7.20 5.34 10.61
CA ARG A 45 -6.46 6.36 9.88
C ARG A 45 -5.62 7.14 10.88
N ILE A 46 -4.33 7.21 10.64
CA ILE A 46 -3.40 7.99 11.45
C ILE A 46 -2.92 9.13 10.55
N ASP A 47 -3.60 10.25 10.62
CA ASP A 47 -3.30 11.42 9.80
C ASP A 47 -2.82 12.54 10.74
N THR A 48 -1.52 12.74 10.80
CA THR A 48 -0.89 13.81 11.58
C THR A 48 -0.36 14.87 10.61
N PRO A 49 0.13 16.02 11.11
CA PRO A 49 0.73 17.01 10.22
C PRO A 49 1.94 16.52 9.43
N VAL A 50 2.57 15.40 9.85
CA VAL A 50 3.80 14.91 9.22
C VAL A 50 3.68 13.49 8.67
N GLU A 51 2.60 12.77 8.98
CA GLU A 51 2.44 11.38 8.58
C GLU A 51 1.02 11.05 8.15
N ARG A 52 0.90 10.17 7.16
CA ARG A 52 -0.37 9.54 6.81
C ARG A 52 -0.14 8.05 6.73
N ILE A 53 -0.64 7.31 7.72
CA ILE A 53 -0.50 5.86 7.81
C ILE A 53 -1.87 5.29 8.15
N TRP A 54 -2.40 4.46 7.26
CA TRP A 54 -3.69 3.82 7.49
C TRP A 54 -3.47 2.34 7.79
N ILE A 55 -4.18 1.83 8.78
CA ILE A 55 -4.19 0.40 9.06
C ILE A 55 -5.39 -0.17 8.33
N VAL A 56 -5.13 -1.14 7.44
CA VAL A 56 -6.16 -1.72 6.59
C VAL A 56 -6.13 -3.24 6.66
N LEU A 57 -7.29 -3.87 6.43
CA LEU A 57 -7.39 -5.32 6.23
C LEU A 57 -7.63 -5.58 4.76
N ILE A 58 -6.82 -6.45 4.15
CA ILE A 58 -7.06 -6.94 2.81
C ILE A 58 -6.93 -8.45 2.87
N ASN A 59 -7.97 -9.15 2.44
CA ASN A 59 -8.04 -10.60 2.51
C ASN A 59 -7.77 -11.09 3.96
N TRP A 60 -8.34 -10.38 4.93
CA TRP A 60 -8.23 -10.65 6.36
C TRP A 60 -6.81 -10.57 6.92
N ARG A 61 -5.88 -9.90 6.21
CA ARG A 61 -4.52 -9.65 6.67
C ARG A 61 -4.31 -8.17 6.91
N PRO A 62 -3.63 -7.79 7.99
CA PRO A 62 -3.40 -6.37 8.30
C PRO A 62 -2.18 -5.82 7.57
N PHE A 63 -2.33 -4.60 7.10
CA PHE A 63 -1.25 -3.87 6.41
C PHE A 63 -1.24 -2.42 6.87
N TYR A 64 -0.08 -1.79 6.72
CA TYR A 64 0.02 -0.34 6.75
C TYR A 64 -0.03 0.19 5.32
N LEU A 65 -0.95 1.09 5.05
CA LEU A 65 -1.02 1.82 3.78
C LEU A 65 -0.47 3.20 4.06
N THR A 66 0.70 3.51 3.52
CA THR A 66 1.53 4.64 3.96
C THR A 66 1.79 5.61 2.83
N PHE A 67 1.72 6.90 3.15
CA PHE A 67 2.20 7.96 2.30
C PHE A 67 3.63 8.32 2.71
N GLU A 68 4.57 8.30 1.75
CA GLU A 68 5.92 8.81 1.93
C GLU A 68 6.13 9.97 0.98
N ASP A 69 6.82 11.02 1.45
CA ASP A 69 7.09 12.18 0.60
C ASP A 69 8.55 12.27 0.16
N PHE A 70 9.43 11.38 0.67
CA PHE A 70 10.83 11.40 0.28
C PHE A 70 11.44 10.00 0.37
N PRO A 71 11.36 9.19 -0.71
CA PRO A 71 10.79 9.49 -2.02
C PRO A 71 9.26 9.54 -1.99
N LEU A 72 8.69 10.27 -2.94
CA LEU A 72 7.24 10.42 -3.03
C LEU A 72 6.63 9.10 -3.50
N ARG A 73 5.81 8.47 -2.65
CA ARG A 73 5.18 7.19 -2.99
C ARG A 73 4.09 6.78 -2.00
N MET A 74 3.22 5.89 -2.45
CA MET A 74 2.24 5.22 -1.61
C MET A 74 2.63 3.75 -1.51
N THR A 75 2.78 3.23 -0.29
CA THR A 75 3.23 1.86 -0.07
C THR A 75 2.22 1.06 0.74
N LEU A 76 2.21 -0.25 0.50
CA LEU A 76 1.47 -1.21 1.31
C LEU A 76 2.49 -2.08 2.03
N ASP A 77 2.59 -1.91 3.33
CA ASP A 77 3.62 -2.57 4.15
C ASP A 77 3.01 -3.72 4.95
N SER A 78 3.60 -4.90 4.84
CA SER A 78 3.17 -6.06 5.60
C SER A 78 3.47 -5.87 7.08
N MET A 79 2.50 -6.19 7.94
CA MET A 79 2.71 -6.12 9.39
C MET A 79 3.41 -7.36 9.93
N HIS A 80 3.27 -8.50 9.24
CA HIS A 80 3.97 -9.75 9.61
C HIS A 80 4.00 -10.72 8.42
N GLY A 81 4.75 -11.81 8.58
CA GLY A 81 5.05 -12.74 7.48
C GLY A 81 3.83 -13.40 6.85
N SER A 82 2.72 -13.54 7.58
CA SER A 82 1.49 -14.13 7.01
C SER A 82 0.87 -13.28 5.92
N CYS A 83 1.32 -12.03 5.75
CA CYS A 83 0.83 -11.12 4.72
C CYS A 83 1.52 -11.29 3.37
N THR A 84 2.61 -12.06 3.31
CA THR A 84 3.47 -12.14 2.13
C THR A 84 2.72 -12.59 0.88
N SER A 85 1.91 -13.65 0.96
CA SER A 85 1.18 -14.15 -0.21
C SER A 85 0.19 -13.13 -0.73
N VAL A 86 -0.48 -12.41 0.16
CA VAL A 86 -1.45 -11.37 -0.23
C VAL A 86 -0.74 -10.23 -0.97
N ILE A 87 0.41 -9.79 -0.47
CA ILE A 87 1.20 -8.74 -1.14
C ILE A 87 1.60 -9.17 -2.55
N HIS A 88 2.06 -10.41 -2.72
CA HIS A 88 2.45 -10.90 -4.05
C HIS A 88 1.25 -11.00 -4.99
N ASP A 89 0.08 -11.39 -4.50
CA ASP A 89 -1.13 -11.43 -5.30
C ASP A 89 -1.56 -10.03 -5.76
N ILE A 90 -1.51 -9.06 -4.85
CA ILE A 90 -1.83 -7.67 -5.17
C ILE A 90 -0.85 -7.13 -6.21
N HIS A 91 0.45 -7.39 -6.01
CA HIS A 91 1.49 -6.97 -6.94
C HIS A 91 1.25 -7.51 -8.34
N ALA A 92 0.92 -8.81 -8.44
CA ALA A 92 0.64 -9.44 -9.73
C ALA A 92 -0.55 -8.78 -10.43
N LYS A 93 -1.62 -8.47 -9.69
CA LYS A 93 -2.80 -7.81 -10.26
C LYS A 93 -2.48 -6.40 -10.74
N LEU A 94 -1.71 -5.65 -9.96
CA LEU A 94 -1.32 -4.30 -10.36
C LEU A 94 -0.42 -4.31 -11.59
N LEU A 95 0.51 -5.26 -11.67
CA LEU A 95 1.37 -5.40 -12.86
C LEU A 95 0.55 -5.73 -14.10
N ALA A 96 -0.40 -6.64 -13.98
CA ALA A 96 -1.26 -7.02 -15.10
C ALA A 96 -2.06 -5.82 -15.62
N GLU A 97 -2.58 -4.98 -14.73
CA GLU A 97 -3.31 -3.78 -15.09
C GLU A 97 -2.40 -2.75 -15.78
N ALA A 98 -1.18 -2.59 -15.28
CA ALA A 98 -0.23 -1.63 -15.85
C ALA A 98 0.24 -2.04 -17.25
N GLN A 99 0.17 -3.33 -17.57
CA GLN A 99 0.61 -3.89 -18.84
C GLN A 99 -0.53 -4.10 -19.85
N SER A 100 -1.75 -3.86 -19.45
CA SER A 100 -2.92 -4.08 -20.30
C SER A 100 -3.24 -2.86 -21.18
#